data_8078303ba5e06781a7b8396efd6542e5
#
_entry.id   8078303ba5e06781a7b8396efd6542e5
#
_cell.length_a   1.000
_cell.length_b   1.000
_cell.length_c   1.000
_cell.angle_alpha   90.00
_cell.angle_beta   90.00
_cell.angle_gamma   90.00
#
_symmetry.space_group_name_H-M   'P 1'
#
loop_
_entity.id
_entity.type
_entity.pdbx_description
1 polymer ?
#
loop_
_entity_poly.entity_id
_entity_poly.type
_entity_poly.pdbx_seq_one_letter_code
_entity_poly.pdbx_strand_id
1 'polypeptide(L)'
;MGIFDGYIIVSDMDGTLLNSKGKLSDENINAIKYFVNNGGKFTLATGRMLPSVKRHVNKINVNLPVIMYNGVKVYDCNNDEVIWERHLEENKKRIVQDIKKNNPNLGIEIYSEEVVYIFQSCKQTERFKNLGYDVVYEVNDDIWNKKWTKVLIIGSKEELDNFEKSYHKEYEDALIRSSDIYLEMIPEGISKGQALKELINKNNIINHTVIAVGDNMNDLELLEEADYGFCTLNGSEKLKKLSKYIACSNDDNVMEFLIKWIEKEKIFSN
;
A
#
# COMPACT_ATOMS: atom_id res chain seq x y z
N MET A 1 -18.96 -6.49 -25.53
CA MET A 1 -18.86 -5.69 -24.29
C MET A 1 -19.04 -6.64 -23.12
N GLY A 2 -18.05 -6.68 -22.20
CA GLY A 2 -18.14 -7.52 -21.01
C GLY A 2 -19.10 -6.92 -19.97
N ILE A 3 -19.60 -7.73 -19.06
CA ILE A 3 -20.52 -7.25 -18.02
C ILE A 3 -19.90 -6.25 -17.04
N PHE A 4 -18.54 -6.19 -16.94
CA PHE A 4 -17.83 -5.26 -16.08
C PHE A 4 -17.04 -4.20 -16.87
N ASP A 5 -17.32 -4.03 -18.18
CA ASP A 5 -16.75 -2.91 -18.92
C ASP A 5 -17.08 -1.58 -18.24
N GLY A 6 -16.07 -0.71 -18.08
CA GLY A 6 -16.22 0.55 -17.40
C GLY A 6 -16.06 0.51 -15.87
N TYR A 7 -15.71 -0.63 -15.26
CA TYR A 7 -15.45 -0.74 -13.83
C TYR A 7 -13.98 -1.02 -13.54
N ILE A 8 -13.46 -0.38 -12.50
CA ILE A 8 -12.12 -0.59 -11.95
C ILE A 8 -12.25 -0.95 -10.48
N ILE A 9 -11.58 -2.02 -10.06
CA ILE A 9 -11.37 -2.32 -8.64
C ILE A 9 -9.92 -2.06 -8.28
N VAL A 10 -9.68 -1.28 -7.23
CA VAL A 10 -8.37 -1.01 -6.63
C VAL A 10 -8.39 -1.52 -5.20
N SER A 11 -7.56 -2.50 -4.89
CA SER A 11 -7.53 -3.14 -3.57
C SER A 11 -6.22 -2.90 -2.85
N ASP A 12 -6.29 -2.54 -1.57
CA ASP A 12 -5.18 -2.79 -0.67
C ASP A 12 -4.93 -4.30 -0.51
N MET A 13 -3.78 -4.66 0.04
CA MET A 13 -3.38 -6.07 0.19
C MET A 13 -3.54 -6.57 1.63
N ASP A 14 -2.82 -5.97 2.58
CA ASP A 14 -2.70 -6.46 3.95
C ASP A 14 -3.91 -6.05 4.79
N GLY A 15 -4.64 -7.03 5.35
CA GLY A 15 -5.89 -6.73 6.06
C GLY A 15 -7.09 -6.48 5.13
N THR A 16 -6.90 -6.55 3.81
CA THR A 16 -7.93 -6.31 2.79
C THR A 16 -8.05 -7.50 1.84
N LEU A 17 -7.18 -7.63 0.84
CA LEU A 17 -7.18 -8.74 -0.11
C LEU A 17 -6.67 -10.04 0.51
N LEU A 18 -5.65 -9.93 1.36
CA LEU A 18 -5.08 -11.05 2.09
C LEU A 18 -5.85 -11.25 3.40
N ASN A 19 -6.16 -12.50 3.70
CA ASN A 19 -6.83 -12.88 4.94
C ASN A 19 -5.95 -12.68 6.18
N SER A 20 -6.49 -12.91 7.38
CA SER A 20 -5.78 -12.76 8.67
C SER A 20 -4.52 -13.63 8.80
N LYS A 21 -4.36 -14.65 7.93
CA LYS A 21 -3.15 -15.51 7.85
C LYS A 21 -2.16 -15.03 6.78
N GLY A 22 -2.37 -13.85 6.18
CA GLY A 22 -1.55 -13.30 5.10
C GLY A 22 -1.65 -14.08 3.78
N LYS A 23 -2.73 -14.80 3.56
CA LYS A 23 -2.93 -15.64 2.37
C LYS A 23 -4.02 -15.07 1.47
N LEU A 24 -3.81 -15.19 0.18
CA LEU A 24 -4.83 -14.94 -0.84
C LEU A 24 -5.69 -16.20 -0.99
N SER A 25 -7.01 -16.07 -0.83
CA SER A 25 -7.96 -17.18 -0.98
C SER A 25 -8.21 -17.53 -2.45
N ASP A 26 -8.57 -18.77 -2.71
CA ASP A 26 -8.94 -19.21 -4.06
C ASP A 26 -10.20 -18.52 -4.55
N GLU A 27 -11.13 -18.21 -3.65
CA GLU A 27 -12.36 -17.46 -3.93
C GLU A 27 -12.05 -16.05 -4.42
N ASN A 28 -11.16 -15.31 -3.74
CA ASN A 28 -10.71 -14.00 -4.21
C ASN A 28 -9.98 -14.08 -5.56
N ILE A 29 -9.13 -15.09 -5.77
CA ILE A 29 -8.45 -15.32 -7.06
C ILE A 29 -9.49 -15.54 -8.18
N ASN A 30 -10.46 -16.42 -7.95
CA ASN A 30 -11.49 -16.75 -8.95
C ASN A 30 -12.39 -15.54 -9.24
N ALA A 31 -12.77 -14.79 -8.22
CA ALA A 31 -13.55 -13.58 -8.35
C ALA A 31 -12.83 -12.51 -9.19
N ILE A 32 -11.55 -12.26 -8.92
CA ILE A 32 -10.74 -11.32 -9.73
C ILE A 32 -10.64 -11.79 -11.19
N LYS A 33 -10.36 -13.09 -11.43
CA LYS A 33 -10.32 -13.65 -12.78
C LYS A 33 -11.65 -13.50 -13.51
N TYR A 34 -12.75 -13.78 -12.82
CA TYR A 34 -14.10 -13.60 -13.40
C TYR A 34 -14.34 -12.14 -13.77
N PHE A 35 -14.03 -11.20 -12.88
CA PHE A 35 -14.19 -9.78 -13.12
C PHE A 35 -13.37 -9.29 -14.34
N VAL A 36 -12.09 -9.62 -14.37
CA VAL A 36 -11.19 -9.21 -15.46
C VAL A 36 -11.56 -9.85 -16.80
N ASN A 37 -11.90 -11.15 -16.82
CA ASN A 37 -12.29 -11.85 -18.03
C ASN A 37 -13.63 -11.34 -18.62
N ASN A 38 -14.42 -10.64 -17.82
CA ASN A 38 -15.67 -10.01 -18.25
C ASN A 38 -15.58 -8.49 -18.40
N GLY A 39 -14.38 -7.95 -18.67
CA GLY A 39 -14.13 -6.56 -19.06
C GLY A 39 -13.75 -5.61 -17.93
N GLY A 40 -13.73 -6.07 -16.68
CA GLY A 40 -13.31 -5.28 -15.52
C GLY A 40 -11.79 -5.02 -15.51
N LYS A 41 -11.40 -3.94 -14.87
CA LYS A 41 -9.99 -3.61 -14.62
C LYS A 41 -9.67 -3.76 -13.14
N PHE A 42 -8.56 -4.42 -12.84
CA PHE A 42 -8.13 -4.70 -11.47
C PHE A 42 -6.68 -4.30 -11.22
N THR A 43 -6.44 -3.63 -10.09
CA THR A 43 -5.09 -3.36 -9.61
C THR A 43 -5.00 -3.34 -8.08
N LEU A 44 -3.78 -3.20 -7.59
CA LEU A 44 -3.44 -3.16 -6.16
C LEU A 44 -2.90 -1.78 -5.77
N ALA A 45 -3.14 -1.37 -4.52
CA ALA A 45 -2.53 -0.20 -3.89
C ALA A 45 -2.01 -0.58 -2.50
N THR A 46 -0.69 -0.76 -2.36
CA THR A 46 -0.07 -1.36 -1.17
C THR A 46 1.16 -0.61 -0.66
N GLY A 47 1.46 -0.74 0.63
CA GLY A 47 2.74 -0.30 1.21
C GLY A 47 3.93 -1.24 0.88
N ARG A 48 3.69 -2.39 0.26
CA ARG A 48 4.69 -3.41 -0.03
C ARG A 48 5.66 -3.00 -1.13
N MET A 49 6.86 -3.59 -1.08
CA MET A 49 7.90 -3.52 -2.10
C MET A 49 7.67 -4.51 -3.24
N LEU A 50 8.29 -4.27 -4.41
CA LEU A 50 8.09 -5.05 -5.63
C LEU A 50 8.29 -6.56 -5.47
N PRO A 51 9.35 -7.08 -4.83
CA PRO A 51 9.52 -8.54 -4.66
C PRO A 51 8.37 -9.17 -3.86
N SER A 52 7.77 -8.45 -2.91
CA SER A 52 6.61 -8.92 -2.17
C SER A 52 5.36 -8.95 -3.03
N VAL A 53 5.12 -7.91 -3.82
CA VAL A 53 3.98 -7.78 -4.72
C VAL A 53 4.02 -8.85 -5.81
N LYS A 54 5.18 -9.08 -6.45
CA LYS A 54 5.34 -10.09 -7.52
C LYS A 54 4.93 -11.50 -7.09
N ARG A 55 5.10 -11.87 -5.81
CA ARG A 55 4.67 -13.20 -5.29
C ARG A 55 3.16 -13.41 -5.33
N HIS A 56 2.39 -12.32 -5.29
CA HIS A 56 0.93 -12.36 -5.28
C HIS A 56 0.35 -12.09 -6.67
N VAL A 57 0.89 -11.11 -7.41
CA VAL A 57 0.43 -10.71 -8.74
C VAL A 57 0.44 -11.88 -9.72
N ASN A 58 1.43 -12.78 -9.64
CA ASN A 58 1.50 -13.98 -10.48
C ASN A 58 0.31 -14.95 -10.30
N LYS A 59 -0.50 -14.78 -9.25
CA LYS A 59 -1.66 -15.63 -8.96
C LYS A 59 -2.98 -15.01 -9.40
N ILE A 60 -3.00 -13.72 -9.65
CA ILE A 60 -4.20 -12.94 -9.99
C ILE A 60 -4.00 -12.18 -11.30
N ASN A 61 -5.09 -11.87 -11.97
CA ASN A 61 -5.06 -11.10 -13.21
C ASN A 61 -5.04 -9.59 -12.89
N VAL A 62 -3.87 -9.03 -12.63
CA VAL A 62 -3.70 -7.57 -12.56
C VAL A 62 -3.52 -7.05 -13.98
N ASN A 63 -4.42 -6.19 -14.44
CA ASN A 63 -4.41 -5.64 -15.80
C ASN A 63 -4.28 -4.10 -15.86
N LEU A 64 -3.91 -3.50 -14.74
CA LEU A 64 -3.46 -2.10 -14.61
C LEU A 64 -2.15 -2.06 -13.82
N PRO A 65 -1.34 -0.99 -13.95
CA PRO A 65 -0.15 -0.82 -13.12
C PRO A 65 -0.47 -0.82 -11.62
N VAL A 66 0.42 -1.40 -10.82
CA VAL A 66 0.26 -1.55 -9.37
C VAL A 66 0.85 -0.34 -8.64
N ILE A 67 0.10 0.17 -7.66
CA ILE A 67 0.53 1.23 -6.75
C ILE A 67 1.26 0.58 -5.57
N MET A 68 2.53 0.93 -5.37
CA MET A 68 3.40 0.35 -4.35
C MET A 68 3.97 1.42 -3.42
N TYR A 69 4.52 0.98 -2.26
CA TYR A 69 5.15 1.86 -1.27
C TYR A 69 4.23 3.01 -0.84
N ASN A 70 2.91 2.72 -0.63
CA ASN A 70 1.89 3.71 -0.29
C ASN A 70 1.75 4.85 -1.31
N GLY A 71 2.02 4.56 -2.59
CA GLY A 71 1.89 5.53 -3.66
C GLY A 71 3.21 6.06 -4.24
N VAL A 72 4.35 5.75 -3.61
CA VAL A 72 5.68 6.26 -4.02
C VAL A 72 6.12 5.73 -5.37
N LYS A 73 5.70 4.52 -5.74
CA LYS A 73 6.04 3.86 -7.01
C LYS A 73 4.79 3.28 -7.67
N VAL A 74 4.66 3.47 -8.96
CA VAL A 74 3.68 2.79 -9.82
C VAL A 74 4.43 1.93 -10.83
N TYR A 75 4.05 0.66 -10.90
CA TYR A 75 4.78 -0.36 -11.65
C TYR A 75 3.85 -1.19 -12.51
N ASP A 76 4.15 -1.30 -13.79
CA ASP A 76 3.48 -2.19 -14.71
C ASP A 76 4.09 -3.59 -14.63
N CYS A 77 3.35 -4.51 -14.00
CA CYS A 77 3.78 -5.90 -13.85
C CYS A 77 3.76 -6.70 -15.17
N ASN A 78 2.99 -6.27 -16.16
CA ASN A 78 2.89 -6.95 -17.45
C ASN A 78 4.07 -6.62 -18.38
N ASN A 79 4.51 -5.34 -18.34
CA ASN A 79 5.63 -4.84 -19.14
C ASN A 79 6.96 -4.82 -18.36
N ASP A 80 6.94 -5.17 -17.08
CA ASP A 80 8.11 -5.13 -16.15
C ASP A 80 8.75 -3.74 -16.11
N GLU A 81 7.92 -2.69 -15.98
CA GLU A 81 8.33 -1.29 -16.14
C GLU A 81 7.87 -0.41 -14.97
N VAL A 82 8.76 0.49 -14.52
CA VAL A 82 8.40 1.57 -13.59
C VAL A 82 7.73 2.69 -14.36
N ILE A 83 6.44 2.92 -14.13
CA ILE A 83 5.67 4.01 -14.75
C ILE A 83 6.08 5.36 -14.15
N TRP A 84 6.24 5.42 -12.83
CA TRP A 84 6.83 6.52 -12.11
C TRP A 84 7.27 6.11 -10.72
N GLU A 85 8.23 6.88 -10.17
CA GLU A 85 8.74 6.73 -8.83
C GLU A 85 9.11 8.10 -8.27
N ARG A 86 8.90 8.31 -6.99
CA ARG A 86 9.35 9.45 -6.22
C ARG A 86 10.39 9.01 -5.20
N HIS A 87 11.20 9.94 -4.74
CA HIS A 87 12.25 9.65 -3.77
C HIS A 87 12.18 10.66 -2.63
N LEU A 88 12.61 10.25 -1.45
CA LEU A 88 12.69 11.13 -0.30
C LEU A 88 13.58 12.34 -0.57
N GLU A 89 13.16 13.47 -0.08
CA GLU A 89 13.88 14.73 -0.11
C GLU A 89 15.12 14.68 0.79
N GLU A 90 16.15 15.42 0.45
CA GLU A 90 17.43 15.44 1.18
C GLU A 90 17.29 15.92 2.65
N ASN A 91 16.35 16.81 2.95
CA ASN A 91 16.03 17.21 4.32
C ASN A 91 15.51 16.03 5.16
N LYS A 92 14.69 15.14 4.59
CA LYS A 92 14.19 13.94 5.27
C LYS A 92 15.30 12.95 5.58
N LYS A 93 16.30 12.82 4.72
CA LYS A 93 17.49 12.00 5.01
C LYS A 93 18.22 12.47 6.25
N ARG A 94 18.37 13.80 6.45
CA ARG A 94 18.98 14.38 7.66
C ARG A 94 18.15 14.08 8.91
N ILE A 95 16.82 14.17 8.83
CA ILE A 95 15.93 13.81 9.95
C ILE A 95 16.17 12.36 10.39
N VAL A 96 16.42 11.44 9.45
CA VAL A 96 16.69 10.02 9.78
C VAL A 96 17.98 9.85 10.61
N GLN A 97 19.00 10.68 10.39
CA GLN A 97 20.19 10.69 11.25
C GLN A 97 19.88 11.13 12.68
N ASP A 98 19.04 12.16 12.82
CA ASP A 98 18.62 12.67 14.13
C ASP A 98 17.76 11.64 14.86
N ILE A 99 16.84 10.96 14.14
CA ILE A 99 16.03 9.87 14.68
C ILE A 99 16.93 8.77 15.24
N LYS A 100 17.91 8.30 14.47
CA LYS A 100 18.87 7.26 14.91
C LYS A 100 19.60 7.66 16.18
N LYS A 101 20.09 8.91 16.24
CA LYS A 101 20.85 9.43 17.38
C LYS A 101 20.00 9.51 18.65
N ASN A 102 18.75 9.96 18.52
CA ASN A 102 17.87 10.28 19.65
C ASN A 102 16.99 9.10 20.08
N ASN A 103 16.83 8.06 19.26
CA ASN A 103 15.94 6.93 19.51
C ASN A 103 16.67 5.57 19.32
N PRO A 104 17.61 5.20 20.21
CA PRO A 104 18.47 4.02 20.04
C PRO A 104 17.71 2.68 20.07
N ASN A 105 16.47 2.65 20.58
CA ASN A 105 15.64 1.44 20.68
C ASN A 105 14.79 1.17 19.42
N LEU A 106 14.60 2.17 18.57
CA LEU A 106 13.81 2.00 17.35
C LEU A 106 14.64 1.29 16.26
N GLY A 107 14.00 0.46 15.46
CA GLY A 107 14.56 -0.03 14.21
C GLY A 107 14.37 0.99 13.10
N ILE A 108 15.36 1.11 12.20
CA ILE A 108 15.29 1.98 11.03
C ILE A 108 15.73 1.20 9.81
N GLU A 109 14.84 1.11 8.82
CA GLU A 109 15.10 0.49 7.53
C GLU A 109 14.98 1.53 6.43
N ILE A 110 15.98 1.62 5.57
CA ILE A 110 15.99 2.47 4.39
C ILE A 110 15.74 1.59 3.17
N TYR A 111 14.80 1.97 2.34
CA TYR A 111 14.47 1.27 1.10
C TYR A 111 15.00 2.07 -0.10
N SER A 112 15.82 1.44 -0.91
CA SER A 112 16.42 2.03 -2.11
C SER A 112 16.65 0.95 -3.16
N GLU A 113 16.21 1.17 -4.40
CA GLU A 113 16.47 0.26 -5.54
C GLU A 113 16.07 -1.20 -5.26
N GLU A 114 14.93 -1.43 -4.59
CA GLU A 114 14.41 -2.74 -4.14
C GLU A 114 15.30 -3.47 -3.11
N VAL A 115 16.32 -2.80 -2.55
CA VAL A 115 17.17 -3.29 -1.47
C VAL A 115 16.72 -2.67 -0.15
N VAL A 116 16.74 -3.46 0.93
CA VAL A 116 16.45 -3.00 2.30
C VAL A 116 17.78 -2.83 3.05
N TYR A 117 18.06 -1.64 3.50
CA TYR A 117 19.25 -1.31 4.30
C TYR A 117 18.83 -1.19 5.77
N ILE A 118 19.34 -2.06 6.63
CA ILE A 118 19.09 -2.04 8.08
C ILE A 118 19.99 -0.99 8.71
N PHE A 119 19.54 0.27 8.70
CA PHE A 119 20.32 1.40 9.20
C PHE A 119 20.44 1.43 10.73
N GLN A 120 19.42 0.92 11.43
CA GLN A 120 19.43 0.64 12.86
C GLN A 120 18.64 -0.64 13.14
N SER A 121 19.29 -1.61 13.77
CA SER A 121 18.66 -2.90 14.04
C SER A 121 17.78 -2.87 15.29
N CYS A 122 16.70 -3.63 15.27
CA CYS A 122 15.90 -4.02 16.42
C CYS A 122 15.43 -5.47 16.22
N LYS A 123 14.71 -6.04 17.19
CA LYS A 123 14.22 -7.42 17.09
C LYS A 123 13.39 -7.68 15.83
N GLN A 124 12.57 -6.72 15.41
CA GLN A 124 11.68 -6.86 14.26
C GLN A 124 12.42 -6.76 12.91
N THR A 125 13.59 -6.12 12.83
CA THR A 125 14.39 -6.05 11.60
C THR A 125 14.98 -7.39 11.19
N GLU A 126 15.00 -8.38 12.09
CA GLU A 126 15.46 -9.75 11.79
C GLU A 126 14.46 -10.57 10.94
N ARG A 127 13.25 -10.05 10.70
CA ARG A 127 12.21 -10.74 9.92
C ARG A 127 12.60 -11.08 8.50
N PHE A 128 13.56 -10.38 7.91
CA PHE A 128 14.03 -10.61 6.55
C PHE A 128 14.87 -11.87 6.40
N LYS A 129 15.38 -12.44 7.48
CA LYS A 129 16.12 -13.71 7.43
C LYS A 129 15.23 -14.77 6.78
N ASN A 130 15.71 -15.35 5.68
CA ASN A 130 15.03 -16.42 4.91
C ASN A 130 13.80 -15.99 4.07
N LEU A 131 13.55 -14.71 3.86
CA LEU A 131 12.42 -14.25 3.03
C LEU A 131 12.79 -13.97 1.56
N GLY A 132 14.08 -14.12 1.19
CA GLY A 132 14.55 -13.91 -0.18
C GLY A 132 14.44 -12.46 -0.65
N TYR A 133 14.63 -11.50 0.25
CA TYR A 133 14.83 -10.09 -0.07
C TYR A 133 16.32 -9.76 -0.11
N ASP A 134 16.69 -8.76 -0.90
CA ASP A 134 18.03 -8.18 -0.86
C ASP A 134 18.12 -7.25 0.34
N VAL A 135 18.94 -7.65 1.33
CA VAL A 135 19.06 -6.92 2.61
C VAL A 135 20.52 -6.69 2.94
N VAL A 136 20.85 -5.45 3.28
CA VAL A 136 22.18 -5.01 3.72
C VAL A 136 22.11 -4.68 5.21
N TYR A 137 22.85 -5.43 6.03
CA TYR A 137 22.92 -5.23 7.49
C TYR A 137 24.07 -4.31 7.91
N GLU A 138 25.14 -4.25 7.13
CA GLU A 138 26.29 -3.36 7.36
C GLU A 138 26.21 -2.17 6.39
N VAL A 139 25.47 -1.15 6.79
CA VAL A 139 25.20 0.03 5.95
C VAL A 139 26.37 1.01 6.07
N ASN A 140 27.03 1.27 4.94
CA ASN A 140 28.12 2.26 4.82
C ASN A 140 27.57 3.64 4.38
N ASP A 141 28.49 4.63 4.29
CA ASP A 141 28.12 6.00 3.96
C ASP A 141 27.61 6.19 2.52
N ASP A 142 27.81 5.21 1.61
CA ASP A 142 27.30 5.28 0.24
C ASP A 142 25.76 5.35 0.19
N ILE A 143 25.09 4.92 1.26
CA ILE A 143 23.64 5.02 1.39
C ILE A 143 23.14 6.47 1.20
N TRP A 144 23.91 7.48 1.62
CA TRP A 144 23.54 8.89 1.52
C TRP A 144 23.50 9.39 0.07
N ASN A 145 24.24 8.76 -0.84
CA ASN A 145 24.26 9.07 -2.26
C ASN A 145 23.14 8.38 -3.04
N LYS A 146 22.44 7.41 -2.41
CA LYS A 146 21.34 6.67 -3.05
C LYS A 146 20.03 7.44 -3.00
N LYS A 147 19.15 7.14 -3.92
CA LYS A 147 17.76 7.63 -3.93
C LYS A 147 16.93 6.74 -3.02
N TRP A 148 16.39 7.29 -1.94
CA TRP A 148 15.57 6.52 -1.01
C TRP A 148 14.10 6.54 -1.42
N THR A 149 13.50 5.37 -1.54
CA THR A 149 12.08 5.21 -1.85
C THR A 149 11.22 5.49 -0.61
N LYS A 150 11.61 4.93 0.55
CA LYS A 150 11.00 5.19 1.86
C LYS A 150 11.95 4.84 2.99
N VAL A 151 11.58 5.29 4.20
CA VAL A 151 12.16 4.82 5.46
C VAL A 151 11.05 4.21 6.32
N LEU A 152 11.32 3.06 6.92
CA LEU A 152 10.45 2.40 7.88
C LEU A 152 11.06 2.53 9.28
N ILE A 153 10.30 3.09 10.20
CA ILE A 153 10.65 3.22 11.62
C ILE A 153 9.85 2.17 12.39
N ILE A 154 10.53 1.39 13.21
CA ILE A 154 9.99 0.17 13.79
C ILE A 154 10.18 0.22 15.30
N GLY A 155 9.13 -0.13 16.04
CA GLY A 155 9.14 -0.21 17.50
C GLY A 155 7.91 -0.93 18.02
N SER A 156 7.79 -1.04 19.34
CA SER A 156 6.51 -1.40 19.96
C SER A 156 5.49 -0.28 19.72
N LYS A 157 4.21 -0.59 19.90
CA LYS A 157 3.14 0.41 19.80
C LYS A 157 3.40 1.62 20.69
N GLU A 158 3.79 1.40 21.95
CA GLU A 158 4.05 2.45 22.93
C GLU A 158 5.25 3.32 22.52
N GLU A 159 6.35 2.70 22.07
CA GLU A 159 7.53 3.44 21.59
C GLU A 159 7.19 4.32 20.39
N LEU A 160 6.43 3.79 19.43
CA LEU A 160 6.02 4.53 18.25
C LEU A 160 4.98 5.62 18.56
N ASP A 161 4.04 5.39 19.48
CA ASP A 161 3.07 6.41 19.91
C ASP A 161 3.78 7.62 20.57
N ASN A 162 4.83 7.36 21.37
CA ASN A 162 5.64 8.40 21.98
C ASN A 162 6.53 9.12 20.96
N PHE A 163 7.15 8.36 20.07
CA PHE A 163 7.99 8.90 18.99
C PHE A 163 7.18 9.80 18.03
N GLU A 164 6.02 9.34 17.56
CA GLU A 164 5.15 10.09 16.64
C GLU A 164 4.73 11.45 17.23
N LYS A 165 4.38 11.48 18.53
CA LYS A 165 4.04 12.72 19.24
C LYS A 165 5.22 13.70 19.32
N SER A 166 6.45 13.22 19.53
CA SER A 166 7.65 14.06 19.55
C SER A 166 8.02 14.53 18.16
N TYR A 167 7.93 13.64 17.17
CA TYR A 167 8.20 13.93 15.77
C TYR A 167 7.33 15.07 15.24
N HIS A 168 6.01 15.02 15.44
CA HIS A 168 5.07 16.07 15.02
C HIS A 168 5.31 17.43 15.70
N LYS A 169 5.97 17.46 16.87
CA LYS A 169 6.34 18.73 17.51
C LYS A 169 7.61 19.33 16.98
N GLU A 170 8.52 18.50 16.48
CA GLU A 170 9.86 18.90 16.04
C GLU A 170 9.94 19.15 14.54
N TYR A 171 9.19 18.38 13.75
CA TYR A 171 9.21 18.45 12.30
C TYR A 171 7.81 18.73 11.74
N GLU A 172 7.73 19.66 10.78
CA GLU A 172 6.51 19.95 10.01
C GLU A 172 6.27 18.89 8.92
N ASP A 173 6.33 17.61 9.30
CA ASP A 173 6.21 16.47 8.40
C ASP A 173 5.29 15.41 9.01
N ALA A 174 4.65 14.62 8.16
CA ALA A 174 3.75 13.55 8.56
C ALA A 174 4.39 12.17 8.30
N LEU A 175 4.25 11.29 9.29
CA LEU A 175 4.57 9.87 9.13
C LEU A 175 3.27 9.09 8.89
N ILE A 176 3.36 8.05 8.07
CA ILE A 176 2.23 7.15 7.82
C ILE A 176 2.29 5.99 8.81
N ARG A 177 1.27 5.86 9.64
CA ARG A 177 1.08 4.68 10.49
C ARG A 177 0.49 3.54 9.65
N SER A 178 1.32 2.62 9.19
CA SER A 178 0.88 1.46 8.41
C SER A 178 0.52 0.23 9.28
N SER A 179 0.97 0.19 10.54
CA SER A 179 0.55 -0.79 11.54
C SER A 179 0.88 -0.31 12.96
N ASP A 180 0.50 -1.08 13.99
CA ASP A 180 0.85 -0.78 15.37
C ASP A 180 2.37 -0.69 15.64
N ILE A 181 3.18 -1.35 14.81
CA ILE A 181 4.64 -1.44 14.97
C ILE A 181 5.44 -0.79 13.84
N TYR A 182 4.77 -0.07 12.91
CA TYR A 182 5.41 0.56 11.75
C TYR A 182 4.94 1.99 11.54
N LEU A 183 5.92 2.91 11.43
CA LEU A 183 5.76 4.26 10.90
C LEU A 183 6.59 4.41 9.65
N GLU A 184 6.02 4.97 8.60
CA GLU A 184 6.68 5.15 7.31
C GLU A 184 6.90 6.62 7.01
N MET A 185 8.13 6.96 6.64
CA MET A 185 8.50 8.24 6.06
C MET A 185 8.56 8.05 4.54
N ILE A 186 7.74 8.77 3.81
CA ILE A 186 7.69 8.76 2.35
C ILE A 186 7.85 10.19 1.80
N PRO A 187 8.05 10.38 0.48
CA PRO A 187 8.08 11.71 -0.13
C PRO A 187 6.80 12.51 0.15
N GLU A 188 6.95 13.83 0.25
CA GLU A 188 5.84 14.74 0.54
C GLU A 188 4.76 14.71 -0.54
N GLY A 189 3.49 14.84 -0.12
CA GLY A 189 2.32 14.91 -1.01
C GLY A 189 2.02 13.58 -1.72
N ILE A 190 2.59 12.48 -1.27
CA ILE A 190 2.35 11.15 -1.83
C ILE A 190 1.40 10.36 -0.93
N SER A 191 0.41 9.72 -1.57
CA SER A 191 -0.50 8.78 -0.95
C SER A 191 -0.98 7.76 -1.99
N LYS A 192 -1.64 6.69 -1.53
CA LYS A 192 -2.30 5.73 -2.43
C LYS A 192 -3.36 6.41 -3.31
N GLY A 193 -4.10 7.38 -2.75
CA GLY A 193 -5.12 8.14 -3.49
C GLY A 193 -4.52 9.04 -4.55
N GLN A 194 -3.47 9.81 -4.22
CA GLN A 194 -2.75 10.62 -5.20
C GLN A 194 -2.19 9.76 -6.34
N ALA A 195 -1.63 8.60 -6.01
CA ALA A 195 -1.11 7.68 -7.03
C ALA A 195 -2.22 7.08 -7.90
N LEU A 196 -3.40 6.79 -7.35
CA LEU A 196 -4.57 6.36 -8.12
C LEU A 196 -5.00 7.43 -9.12
N LYS A 197 -5.11 8.68 -8.68
CA LYS A 197 -5.45 9.82 -9.53
C LYS A 197 -4.49 9.98 -10.71
N GLU A 198 -3.18 9.92 -10.44
CA GLU A 198 -2.15 9.97 -11.48
C GLU A 198 -2.24 8.79 -12.46
N LEU A 199 -2.51 7.58 -11.94
CA LEU A 199 -2.68 6.37 -12.76
C LEU A 199 -3.88 6.50 -13.70
N ILE A 200 -5.02 6.97 -13.20
CA ILE A 200 -6.23 7.19 -14.00
C ILE A 200 -5.95 8.21 -15.12
N ASN A 201 -5.34 9.35 -14.77
CA ASN A 201 -5.05 10.41 -15.71
C ASN A 201 -4.07 9.98 -16.82
N LYS A 202 -2.97 9.33 -16.44
CA LYS A 202 -1.92 8.90 -17.39
C LYS A 202 -2.37 7.79 -18.34
N ASN A 203 -3.27 6.93 -17.90
CA ASN A 203 -3.80 5.85 -18.73
C ASN A 203 -5.05 6.25 -19.53
N ASN A 204 -5.43 7.55 -19.54
CA ASN A 204 -6.64 8.05 -20.19
C ASN A 204 -7.88 7.21 -19.84
N ILE A 205 -8.00 6.79 -18.58
CA ILE A 205 -9.12 5.99 -18.08
C ILE A 205 -10.31 6.93 -17.89
N ILE A 206 -11.02 7.19 -18.99
CA ILE A 206 -12.19 8.08 -19.01
C ILE A 206 -13.45 7.23 -18.89
N ASN A 207 -14.47 7.74 -18.18
CA ASN A 207 -15.80 7.11 -18.02
C ASN A 207 -15.75 5.71 -17.36
N HIS A 208 -14.89 5.53 -16.37
CA HIS A 208 -14.90 4.32 -15.54
C HIS A 208 -15.40 4.63 -14.14
N THR A 209 -16.12 3.70 -13.57
CA THR A 209 -16.50 3.70 -12.14
C THR A 209 -15.38 3.03 -11.34
N VAL A 210 -14.77 3.77 -10.45
CA VAL A 210 -13.67 3.30 -9.60
C VAL A 210 -14.20 2.84 -8.25
N ILE A 211 -13.90 1.61 -7.87
CA ILE A 211 -14.21 1.01 -6.59
C ILE A 211 -12.89 0.75 -5.87
N ALA A 212 -12.70 1.33 -4.69
CA ALA A 212 -11.53 1.10 -3.86
C ALA A 212 -11.90 0.38 -2.57
N VAL A 213 -11.00 -0.45 -2.07
CA VAL A 213 -11.14 -1.11 -0.77
C VAL A 213 -9.83 -1.13 0.01
N GLY A 214 -9.93 -0.85 1.31
CA GLY A 214 -8.80 -0.80 2.24
C GLY A 214 -9.24 -1.05 3.68
N ASP A 215 -8.30 -1.11 4.62
CA ASP A 215 -8.57 -1.42 6.02
C ASP A 215 -7.97 -0.43 7.02
N ASN A 216 -6.99 0.40 6.62
CA ASN A 216 -6.30 1.27 7.56
C ASN A 216 -6.20 2.72 7.05
N MET A 217 -5.71 3.63 7.92
CA MET A 217 -5.69 5.08 7.64
C MET A 217 -4.85 5.48 6.43
N ASN A 218 -3.86 4.67 6.03
CA ASN A 218 -3.11 4.86 4.77
C ASN A 218 -3.95 4.62 3.51
N ASP A 219 -5.17 4.08 3.66
CA ASP A 219 -6.14 3.89 2.58
C ASP A 219 -7.15 5.03 2.47
N LEU A 220 -7.22 5.95 3.45
CA LEU A 220 -8.26 6.97 3.49
C LEU A 220 -8.36 7.73 2.17
N GLU A 221 -7.27 8.30 1.69
CA GLU A 221 -7.27 9.06 0.43
C GLU A 221 -7.56 8.17 -0.80
N LEU A 222 -7.19 6.87 -0.75
CA LEU A 222 -7.56 5.91 -1.79
C LEU A 222 -9.08 5.74 -1.86
N LEU A 223 -9.73 5.62 -0.70
CA LEU A 223 -11.19 5.47 -0.62
C LEU A 223 -11.93 6.77 -1.01
N GLU A 224 -11.36 7.93 -0.68
CA GLU A 224 -11.92 9.25 -1.03
C GLU A 224 -11.79 9.57 -2.52
N GLU A 225 -10.72 9.14 -3.19
CA GLU A 225 -10.51 9.35 -4.63
C GLU A 225 -11.38 8.43 -5.51
N ALA A 226 -11.91 7.33 -4.96
CA ALA A 226 -12.78 6.40 -5.66
C ALA A 226 -14.25 6.86 -5.66
N ASP A 227 -15.03 6.48 -6.69
CA ASP A 227 -16.48 6.69 -6.71
C ASP A 227 -17.17 5.92 -5.57
N TYR A 228 -16.65 4.73 -5.25
CA TYR A 228 -17.11 3.88 -4.16
C TYR A 228 -15.93 3.36 -3.33
N GLY A 229 -15.67 4.01 -2.19
CA GLY A 229 -14.64 3.63 -1.24
C GLY A 229 -15.19 2.76 -0.12
N PHE A 230 -14.68 1.53 0.01
CA PHE A 230 -15.08 0.55 1.01
C PHE A 230 -14.00 0.34 2.07
N CYS A 231 -14.35 0.46 3.34
CA CYS A 231 -13.54 -0.06 4.42
C CYS A 231 -13.95 -1.51 4.72
N THR A 232 -12.97 -2.40 4.95
CA THR A 232 -13.28 -3.78 5.37
C THR A 232 -13.84 -3.80 6.78
N LEU A 233 -14.66 -4.80 7.12
CA LEU A 233 -15.26 -4.94 8.46
C LEU A 233 -14.21 -5.09 9.57
N ASN A 234 -13.08 -5.74 9.29
CA ASN A 234 -11.92 -5.84 10.18
C ASN A 234 -11.07 -4.57 10.22
N GLY A 235 -11.35 -3.58 9.38
CA GLY A 235 -10.57 -2.34 9.30
C GLY A 235 -10.59 -1.51 10.58
N SER A 236 -9.69 -0.54 10.65
CA SER A 236 -9.54 0.33 11.81
C SER A 236 -10.81 1.12 12.09
N GLU A 237 -11.17 1.28 13.37
CA GLU A 237 -12.36 2.03 13.78
C GLU A 237 -12.35 3.48 13.27
N LYS A 238 -11.15 4.05 13.10
CA LYS A 238 -10.99 5.40 12.58
C LYS A 238 -11.36 5.47 11.09
N LEU A 239 -10.89 4.52 10.27
CA LEU A 239 -11.21 4.47 8.85
C LEU A 239 -12.69 4.13 8.64
N LYS A 240 -13.24 3.16 9.38
CA LYS A 240 -14.67 2.81 9.31
C LYS A 240 -15.60 4.00 9.55
N LYS A 241 -15.26 4.88 10.49
CA LYS A 241 -16.05 6.10 10.77
C LYS A 241 -16.00 7.13 9.64
N LEU A 242 -14.94 7.14 8.86
CA LEU A 242 -14.73 8.07 7.74
C LEU A 242 -15.22 7.48 6.42
N SER A 243 -15.34 6.16 6.34
CA SER A 243 -15.74 5.46 5.12
C SER A 243 -17.25 5.47 4.92
N LYS A 244 -17.67 5.69 3.68
CA LYS A 244 -19.09 5.70 3.30
C LYS A 244 -19.68 4.29 3.19
N TYR A 245 -18.85 3.32 2.81
CA TYR A 245 -19.26 1.94 2.60
C TYR A 245 -18.39 0.99 3.43
N ILE A 246 -19.02 -0.09 3.92
CA ILE A 246 -18.34 -1.16 4.65
C ILE A 246 -18.46 -2.45 3.84
N ALA A 247 -17.32 -3.07 3.52
CA ALA A 247 -17.26 -4.39 2.91
C ALA A 247 -17.31 -5.49 4.00
N CYS A 248 -17.26 -6.76 3.58
CA CYS A 248 -17.09 -7.88 4.50
C CYS A 248 -15.68 -7.86 5.14
N SER A 249 -15.43 -8.79 6.07
CA SER A 249 -14.08 -9.00 6.62
C SER A 249 -13.13 -9.54 5.54
N ASN A 250 -11.82 -9.26 5.69
CA ASN A 250 -10.79 -9.83 4.83
C ASN A 250 -10.74 -11.38 4.87
N ASP A 251 -11.32 -12.01 5.89
CA ASP A 251 -11.48 -13.46 5.98
C ASP A 251 -12.71 -13.99 5.20
N ASP A 252 -13.58 -13.10 4.70
CA ASP A 252 -14.85 -13.43 4.05
C ASP A 252 -14.85 -13.13 2.52
N ASN A 253 -13.68 -13.15 1.89
CA ASN A 253 -13.52 -13.00 0.43
C ASN A 253 -14.00 -11.67 -0.14
N VAL A 254 -13.31 -10.59 0.19
CA VAL A 254 -13.66 -9.19 -0.14
C VAL A 254 -13.91 -8.98 -1.65
N MET A 255 -13.13 -9.62 -2.52
CA MET A 255 -13.31 -9.46 -3.97
C MET A 255 -14.63 -10.07 -4.45
N GLU A 256 -14.99 -11.24 -3.93
CA GLU A 256 -16.29 -11.84 -4.23
C GLU A 256 -17.44 -10.96 -3.76
N PHE A 257 -17.33 -10.36 -2.58
CA PHE A 257 -18.30 -9.41 -2.05
C PHE A 257 -18.47 -8.20 -2.96
N LEU A 258 -17.37 -7.54 -3.36
CA LEU A 258 -17.42 -6.34 -4.21
C LEU A 258 -18.01 -6.63 -5.58
N ILE A 259 -17.66 -7.75 -6.20
CA ILE A 259 -18.16 -8.11 -7.52
C ILE A 259 -19.68 -8.39 -7.48
N LYS A 260 -20.15 -9.11 -6.47
CA LYS A 260 -21.58 -9.30 -6.23
C LYS A 260 -22.32 -7.98 -5.96
N TRP A 261 -21.67 -7.04 -5.29
CA TRP A 261 -22.20 -5.71 -5.06
C TRP A 261 -22.33 -4.94 -6.39
N ILE A 262 -21.32 -4.96 -7.26
CA ILE A 262 -21.37 -4.34 -8.60
C ILE A 262 -22.51 -4.94 -9.44
N GLU A 263 -22.66 -6.26 -9.44
CA GLU A 263 -23.73 -6.94 -10.19
C GLU A 263 -25.12 -6.48 -9.74
N LYS A 264 -25.33 -6.29 -8.42
CA LYS A 264 -26.61 -5.78 -7.88
C LYS A 264 -26.86 -4.33 -8.26
N GLU A 265 -25.88 -3.45 -8.13
CA GLU A 265 -26.00 -2.03 -8.50
C GLU A 265 -26.37 -1.85 -9.98
N LYS A 266 -25.79 -2.67 -10.87
CA LYS A 266 -26.13 -2.66 -12.30
C LYS A 266 -27.59 -3.04 -12.58
N ILE A 267 -28.15 -3.98 -11.82
CA ILE A 267 -29.54 -4.40 -11.98
C ILE A 267 -30.50 -3.24 -11.64
N PHE A 268 -30.12 -2.38 -10.69
CA PHE A 268 -30.96 -1.24 -10.28
C PHE A 268 -30.72 0.04 -11.09
N SER A 269 -29.68 0.09 -11.93
CA SER A 269 -29.31 1.24 -12.77
C SER A 269 -29.82 1.13 -14.21
N ASN A 270 -30.36 -0.03 -14.59
CA ASN A 270 -31.06 -0.31 -15.85
C ASN A 270 -32.58 -0.36 -15.63
#